data_c497abde8d0c0b43ca911d3a516cd478
#
_entry.id   c497abde8d0c0b43ca911d3a516cd478
#
_cell.length_a   1.000
_cell.length_b   1.000
_cell.length_c   1.000
_cell.angle_alpha   90.00
_cell.angle_beta   90.00
_cell.angle_gamma   90.00
#
_symmetry.space_group_name_H-M   'P 1'
#
loop_
_entity.id
_entity.type
_entity.pdbx_description
1 polymer ?
#
loop_
_entity_poly.entity_id
_entity_poly.type
_entity_poly.pdbx_seq_one_letter_code
_entity_poly.pdbx_strand_id
1 'polypeptide(L)'
;MRQRIEELETWRRHDHQALDESQQQLQQAQKMETLGTLVAGVAHEINNPLNLIMYNIPLLKKIWLDFLPILVEHKKLKPEQKFGGFDYAFLEDNLDQLVSDIELAAHRVAKTVSDLKNFSKQSNVIEKMPMPINRAVNNAMRLAKTTLRKSSVNIDLNLEDDLPPINGNLQSIEQIILNILINAVQAIDHKQGVIEVTTGFQVKDGRVFININDNGKGISTALADKIFLPFVTDKQNEGGTGLGLSVSYTLVKAHQGEISFDTRPGRGTSFTVYLPTLLNREAARILVVDDDVSIRGLLIEALTFNHQYLVEEASNGIEASIKLGTYRPDLLILDIFMPEMDGLEVCRSIRSEPKLSDMKVMITTGYPEHPKLDEVVKLGFNHIYSKPFDMMEFVKEIETILSEH
;
A
#
# COMPACT_ATOMS: atom_id res chain seq x y z
N MET A 1 24.36 -19.17 -31.39
CA MET A 1 25.13 -19.49 -30.17
C MET A 1 25.44 -18.22 -29.31
N ARG A 2 26.00 -17.13 -29.88
CA ARG A 2 26.24 -15.87 -29.13
C ARG A 2 24.98 -15.22 -28.52
N GLN A 3 23.91 -15.12 -29.28
CA GLN A 3 22.65 -14.52 -28.83
C GLN A 3 22.03 -15.26 -27.61
N ARG A 4 22.12 -16.59 -27.62
CA ARG A 4 21.63 -17.43 -26.51
C ARG A 4 22.48 -17.35 -25.24
N ILE A 5 23.77 -17.00 -25.39
CA ILE A 5 24.67 -16.76 -24.25
C ILE A 5 24.36 -15.38 -23.63
N GLU A 6 24.10 -14.34 -24.43
CA GLU A 6 23.71 -13.02 -23.94
C GLU A 6 22.34 -13.04 -23.24
N GLU A 7 21.37 -13.81 -23.75
CA GLU A 7 20.07 -13.99 -23.09
C GLU A 7 20.20 -14.74 -21.75
N LEU A 8 21.04 -15.76 -21.66
CA LEU A 8 21.33 -16.47 -20.43
C LEU A 8 22.11 -15.62 -19.41
N GLU A 9 23.00 -14.75 -19.86
CA GLU A 9 23.74 -13.82 -18.98
C GLU A 9 22.86 -12.69 -18.47
N THR A 10 21.92 -12.19 -19.27
CA THR A 10 20.92 -11.20 -18.83
C THR A 10 19.92 -11.83 -17.85
N TRP A 11 19.47 -13.05 -18.12
CA TRP A 11 18.61 -13.81 -17.20
C TRP A 11 19.30 -14.08 -15.86
N ARG A 12 20.56 -14.50 -15.89
CA ARG A 12 21.37 -14.75 -14.69
C ARG A 12 21.65 -13.50 -13.87
N ARG A 13 21.80 -12.33 -14.52
CA ARG A 13 21.94 -11.04 -13.82
C ARG A 13 20.65 -10.61 -13.14
N HIS A 14 19.50 -10.81 -13.80
CA HIS A 14 18.18 -10.54 -13.20
C HIS A 14 17.91 -11.47 -12.01
N ASP A 15 18.24 -12.74 -12.13
CA ASP A 15 18.04 -13.73 -11.06
C ASP A 15 18.94 -13.45 -9.85
N HIS A 16 20.19 -13.06 -10.08
CA HIS A 16 21.09 -12.62 -9.01
C HIS A 16 20.62 -11.31 -8.34
N GLN A 17 20.12 -10.34 -9.09
CA GLN A 17 19.57 -9.12 -8.52
C GLN A 17 18.34 -9.40 -7.66
N ALA A 18 17.42 -10.22 -8.16
CA ALA A 18 16.22 -10.62 -7.40
C ALA A 18 16.57 -11.42 -6.12
N LEU A 19 17.61 -12.26 -6.18
CA LEU A 19 18.10 -13.00 -5.02
C LEU A 19 18.76 -12.09 -3.98
N ASP A 20 19.58 -11.13 -4.42
CA ASP A 20 20.22 -10.14 -3.54
C ASP A 20 19.17 -9.23 -2.87
N GLU A 21 18.17 -8.77 -3.63
CA GLU A 21 17.06 -7.99 -3.08
C GLU A 21 16.24 -8.81 -2.07
N SER A 22 15.96 -10.07 -2.36
CA SER A 22 15.27 -10.99 -1.45
C SER A 22 16.07 -11.24 -0.18
N GLN A 23 17.38 -11.46 -0.27
CA GLN A 23 18.26 -11.64 0.89
C GLN A 23 18.36 -10.37 1.74
N GLN A 24 18.45 -9.20 1.13
CA GLN A 24 18.43 -7.93 1.85
C GLN A 24 17.11 -7.71 2.57
N GLN A 25 15.98 -8.06 1.93
CA GLN A 25 14.65 -7.99 2.55
C GLN A 25 14.53 -8.94 3.73
N LEU A 26 15.05 -10.17 3.62
CA LEU A 26 15.04 -11.16 4.69
C LEU A 26 15.90 -10.72 5.89
N GLN A 27 17.09 -10.18 5.63
CA GLN A 27 17.95 -9.62 6.68
C GLN A 27 17.30 -8.42 7.38
N GLN A 28 16.62 -7.57 6.62
CA GLN A 28 15.90 -6.43 7.16
C GLN A 28 14.71 -6.87 8.01
N ALA A 29 13.95 -7.87 7.57
CA ALA A 29 12.84 -8.47 8.33
C ALA A 29 13.33 -9.11 9.64
N GLN A 30 14.43 -9.87 9.62
CA GLN A 30 15.03 -10.48 10.82
C GLN A 30 15.55 -9.41 11.80
N LYS A 31 16.19 -8.34 11.31
CA LYS A 31 16.61 -7.21 12.15
C LYS A 31 15.41 -6.52 12.79
N MET A 32 14.30 -6.39 12.06
CA MET A 32 13.05 -5.82 12.55
C MET A 32 12.39 -6.68 13.63
N GLU A 33 12.34 -7.99 13.44
CA GLU A 33 11.79 -8.93 14.42
C GLU A 33 12.59 -8.94 15.73
N THR A 34 13.93 -8.98 15.63
CA THR A 34 14.81 -8.92 16.79
C THR A 34 14.68 -7.59 17.54
N LEU A 35 14.60 -6.48 16.80
CA LEU A 35 14.39 -5.15 17.36
C LEU A 35 13.00 -5.07 18.03
N GLY A 36 11.96 -5.65 17.42
CA GLY A 36 10.61 -5.67 17.98
C GLY A 36 10.55 -6.32 19.37
N THR A 37 11.18 -7.47 19.53
CA THR A 37 11.17 -8.21 20.81
C THR A 37 11.93 -7.46 21.93
N LEU A 38 13.11 -6.90 21.60
CA LEU A 38 13.90 -6.10 22.54
C LEU A 38 13.19 -4.81 22.96
N VAL A 39 12.53 -4.16 21.98
CA VAL A 39 11.85 -2.87 22.17
C VAL A 39 10.66 -2.97 23.11
N ALA A 40 9.92 -4.08 23.12
CA ALA A 40 8.78 -4.26 24.03
C ALA A 40 9.22 -4.22 25.51
N GLY A 41 10.33 -4.90 25.81
CA GLY A 41 10.92 -4.91 27.16
C GLY A 41 11.45 -3.53 27.56
N VAL A 42 12.25 -2.91 26.69
CA VAL A 42 12.83 -1.58 26.90
C VAL A 42 11.75 -0.49 27.03
N ALA A 43 10.69 -0.55 26.22
CA ALA A 43 9.57 0.39 26.32
C ALA A 43 8.88 0.32 27.68
N HIS A 44 8.74 -0.89 28.24
CA HIS A 44 8.16 -1.04 29.59
C HIS A 44 9.08 -0.44 30.67
N GLU A 45 10.38 -0.68 30.56
CA GLU A 45 11.37 -0.14 31.51
C GLU A 45 11.53 1.39 31.44
N ILE A 46 11.38 1.98 30.24
CA ILE A 46 11.39 3.45 30.08
C ILE A 46 10.08 4.08 30.57
N ASN A 47 8.93 3.45 30.34
CA ASN A 47 7.64 4.00 30.78
C ASN A 47 7.54 4.09 32.31
N ASN A 48 8.20 3.20 33.07
CA ASN A 48 8.15 3.21 34.51
C ASN A 48 8.69 4.53 35.11
N PRO A 49 9.95 4.95 34.90
CA PRO A 49 10.46 6.21 35.38
C PRO A 49 9.75 7.43 34.76
N LEU A 50 9.34 7.32 33.50
CA LEU A 50 8.66 8.39 32.77
C LEU A 50 7.29 8.69 33.38
N ASN A 51 6.52 7.68 33.76
CA ASN A 51 5.24 7.85 34.45
C ASN A 51 5.40 8.59 35.80
N LEU A 52 6.49 8.30 36.54
CA LEU A 52 6.81 9.03 37.79
C LEU A 52 7.11 10.49 37.49
N ILE A 53 7.89 10.79 36.45
CA ILE A 53 8.18 12.17 36.05
C ILE A 53 6.87 12.89 35.67
N MET A 54 6.05 12.30 34.80
CA MET A 54 4.79 12.89 34.35
C MET A 54 3.76 13.07 35.47
N TYR A 55 3.79 12.20 36.49
CA TYR A 55 2.95 12.34 37.67
C TYR A 55 3.40 13.48 38.56
N ASN A 56 4.71 13.68 38.73
CA ASN A 56 5.27 14.67 39.65
C ASN A 56 5.29 16.10 39.09
N ILE A 57 5.39 16.27 37.76
CA ILE A 57 5.42 17.59 37.11
C ILE A 57 4.19 18.46 37.46
N PRO A 58 2.94 18.00 37.35
CA PRO A 58 1.77 18.79 37.73
C PRO A 58 1.74 19.13 39.21
N LEU A 59 2.27 18.25 40.07
CA LEU A 59 2.39 18.52 41.50
C LEU A 59 3.39 19.64 41.77
N LEU A 60 4.57 19.58 41.14
CA LEU A 60 5.59 20.64 41.23
C LEU A 60 5.03 21.98 40.75
N LYS A 61 4.29 21.96 39.61
CA LYS A 61 3.67 23.16 39.06
C LYS A 61 2.65 23.77 40.04
N LYS A 62 1.84 22.93 40.69
CA LYS A 62 0.88 23.38 41.71
C LYS A 62 1.57 23.93 42.93
N ILE A 63 2.58 23.23 43.46
CA ILE A 63 3.38 23.70 44.61
C ILE A 63 4.04 25.05 44.29
N TRP A 64 4.59 25.18 43.07
CA TRP A 64 5.21 26.44 42.66
C TRP A 64 4.20 27.60 42.63
N LEU A 65 3.01 27.41 42.10
CA LEU A 65 1.96 28.42 42.04
C LEU A 65 1.54 28.86 43.49
N ASP A 66 1.50 27.91 44.42
CA ASP A 66 1.19 28.20 45.81
C ASP A 66 2.33 28.93 46.54
N PHE A 67 3.60 28.69 46.16
CA PHE A 67 4.78 29.35 46.71
C PHE A 67 5.04 30.74 46.13
N LEU A 68 4.61 31.03 44.92
CA LEU A 68 4.90 32.28 44.24
C LEU A 68 4.47 33.54 45.04
N PRO A 69 3.25 33.61 45.64
CA PRO A 69 2.85 34.75 46.46
C PRO A 69 3.74 34.95 47.69
N ILE A 70 4.18 33.85 48.32
CA ILE A 70 5.07 33.88 49.50
C ILE A 70 6.43 34.45 49.12
N LEU A 71 6.96 34.04 47.96
CA LEU A 71 8.23 34.56 47.45
C LEU A 71 8.15 36.05 47.11
N VAL A 72 7.05 36.50 46.53
CA VAL A 72 6.82 37.91 46.22
C VAL A 72 6.79 38.76 47.49
N GLU A 73 6.17 38.25 48.54
CA GLU A 73 6.13 38.95 49.85
C GLU A 73 7.51 38.94 50.53
N HIS A 74 8.23 37.84 50.50
CA HIS A 74 9.58 37.72 51.02
C HIS A 74 10.59 38.61 50.29
N LYS A 75 10.45 38.82 48.98
CA LYS A 75 11.25 39.75 48.15
C LYS A 75 11.24 41.18 48.73
N LYS A 76 10.08 41.61 49.27
CA LYS A 76 9.96 42.94 49.88
C LYS A 76 10.81 43.07 51.15
N LEU A 77 11.01 41.96 51.88
CA LEU A 77 11.76 41.94 53.14
C LEU A 77 13.27 41.75 52.98
N LYS A 78 13.65 40.93 51.93
CA LYS A 78 15.06 40.56 51.67
C LYS A 78 15.33 40.50 50.16
N PRO A 79 15.46 41.65 49.48
CA PRO A 79 15.56 41.72 48.03
C PRO A 79 16.82 41.07 47.46
N GLU A 80 17.92 40.99 48.20
CA GLU A 80 19.22 40.43 47.80
C GLU A 80 19.31 38.89 47.98
N GLN A 81 18.27 38.26 48.57
CA GLN A 81 18.34 36.82 48.84
C GLN A 81 18.25 36.00 47.57
N LYS A 82 19.14 35.01 47.46
CA LYS A 82 19.17 34.03 46.37
C LYS A 82 18.60 32.68 46.82
N PHE A 83 17.94 31.98 45.88
CA PHE A 83 17.40 30.63 46.04
C PHE A 83 18.03 29.72 45.01
N GLY A 84 18.78 28.70 45.46
CA GLY A 84 19.53 27.84 44.57
C GLY A 84 20.57 28.58 43.69
N GLY A 85 21.02 29.79 44.13
CA GLY A 85 21.93 30.65 43.39
C GLY A 85 21.27 31.68 42.48
N PHE A 86 19.95 31.63 42.34
CA PHE A 86 19.16 32.52 41.48
C PHE A 86 18.44 33.59 42.29
N ASP A 87 18.26 34.76 41.70
CA ASP A 87 17.48 35.85 42.28
C ASP A 87 15.96 35.68 42.05
N TYR A 88 15.16 36.53 42.67
CA TYR A 88 13.69 36.49 42.52
C TYR A 88 13.20 36.71 41.10
N ALA A 89 13.83 37.62 40.38
CA ALA A 89 13.42 37.93 39.01
C ALA A 89 13.59 36.69 38.09
N PHE A 90 14.72 36.00 38.22
CA PHE A 90 14.95 34.78 37.47
C PHE A 90 13.93 33.70 37.81
N LEU A 91 13.59 33.49 39.08
CA LEU A 91 12.62 32.46 39.48
C LEU A 91 11.22 32.80 38.99
N GLU A 92 10.80 34.04 39.09
CA GLU A 92 9.49 34.53 38.66
C GLU A 92 9.32 34.36 37.15
N ASP A 93 10.35 34.72 36.37
CA ASP A 93 10.30 34.75 34.93
C ASP A 93 10.55 33.36 34.28
N ASN A 94 11.32 32.47 34.94
CA ASN A 94 11.83 31.29 34.27
C ASN A 94 11.34 29.95 34.84
N LEU A 95 10.90 29.87 36.09
CA LEU A 95 10.63 28.55 36.70
C LEU A 95 9.41 27.86 36.07
N ASP A 96 8.36 28.60 35.73
CA ASP A 96 7.19 28.05 35.05
C ASP A 96 7.57 27.51 33.65
N GLN A 97 8.46 28.21 32.93
CA GLN A 97 8.98 27.76 31.65
C GLN A 97 9.84 26.51 31.82
N LEU A 98 10.73 26.42 32.81
CA LEU A 98 11.55 25.26 33.10
C LEU A 98 10.69 24.00 33.36
N VAL A 99 9.65 24.14 34.19
CA VAL A 99 8.72 23.05 34.49
C VAL A 99 7.95 22.63 33.21
N SER A 100 7.52 23.60 32.40
CA SER A 100 6.82 23.33 31.14
C SER A 100 7.73 22.67 30.10
N ASP A 101 9.02 23.02 30.05
CA ASP A 101 10.01 22.38 29.20
C ASP A 101 10.27 20.92 29.60
N ILE A 102 10.31 20.62 30.90
CA ILE A 102 10.42 19.24 31.39
C ILE A 102 9.17 18.46 31.06
N GLU A 103 7.97 19.03 31.20
CA GLU A 103 6.69 18.41 30.82
C GLU A 103 6.67 18.08 29.33
N LEU A 104 7.07 19.02 28.48
CA LEU A 104 7.15 18.83 27.04
C LEU A 104 8.15 17.74 26.65
N ALA A 105 9.32 17.72 27.30
CA ALA A 105 10.33 16.68 27.06
C ALA A 105 9.82 15.30 27.49
N ALA A 106 9.16 15.18 28.63
CA ALA A 106 8.55 13.94 29.11
C ALA A 106 7.47 13.44 28.16
N HIS A 107 6.60 14.30 27.66
CA HIS A 107 5.60 13.95 26.66
C HIS A 107 6.22 13.48 25.33
N ARG A 108 7.32 14.08 24.88
CA ARG A 108 8.05 13.63 23.68
C ARG A 108 8.62 12.23 23.86
N VAL A 109 9.23 11.94 25.02
CA VAL A 109 9.74 10.59 25.33
C VAL A 109 8.60 9.59 25.40
N ALA A 110 7.47 9.91 26.07
CA ALA A 110 6.29 9.05 26.14
C ALA A 110 5.75 8.69 24.76
N LYS A 111 5.67 9.68 23.86
CA LYS A 111 5.26 9.46 22.47
C LYS A 111 6.21 8.53 21.73
N THR A 112 7.52 8.78 21.82
CA THR A 112 8.55 7.94 21.18
C THR A 112 8.47 6.50 21.68
N VAL A 113 8.32 6.28 22.98
CA VAL A 113 8.19 4.94 23.57
C VAL A 113 6.87 4.27 23.18
N SER A 114 5.77 5.02 23.07
CA SER A 114 4.49 4.51 22.57
C SER A 114 4.59 4.07 21.10
N ASP A 115 5.20 4.90 20.27
CA ASP A 115 5.42 4.59 18.84
C ASP A 115 6.29 3.33 18.70
N LEU A 116 7.33 3.21 19.52
CA LEU A 116 8.23 2.08 19.58
C LEU A 116 7.54 0.79 20.08
N LYS A 117 6.68 0.89 21.10
CA LYS A 117 5.87 -0.22 21.62
C LYS A 117 4.85 -0.71 20.58
N ASN A 118 4.22 0.21 19.86
CA ASN A 118 3.28 -0.12 18.79
C ASN A 118 4.00 -0.82 17.64
N PHE A 119 5.20 -0.39 17.30
CA PHE A 119 6.08 -1.06 16.35
C PHE A 119 6.38 -2.52 16.77
N SER A 120 6.70 -2.76 18.04
CA SER A 120 7.00 -4.09 18.59
C SER A 120 5.79 -5.03 18.68
N LYS A 121 4.59 -4.52 18.95
CA LYS A 121 3.37 -5.34 19.07
C LYS A 121 2.83 -5.86 17.75
N GLN A 122 3.28 -5.34 16.62
CA GLN A 122 2.80 -5.73 15.29
C GLN A 122 3.25 -7.12 14.84
N SER A 123 4.08 -7.83 15.61
CA SER A 123 4.44 -9.23 15.37
C SER A 123 3.37 -10.25 15.78
N ASN A 124 2.30 -9.84 16.47
CA ASN A 124 1.17 -10.73 16.75
C ASN A 124 0.28 -10.87 15.52
N VAL A 125 -0.27 -12.06 15.30
CA VAL A 125 -1.16 -12.42 14.19
C VAL A 125 -2.18 -11.30 13.94
N ILE A 126 -1.98 -10.56 12.84
CA ILE A 126 -2.91 -9.53 12.40
C ILE A 126 -4.12 -10.26 11.81
N GLU A 127 -5.23 -10.26 12.52
CA GLU A 127 -6.48 -10.79 12.00
C GLU A 127 -6.93 -9.94 10.81
N LYS A 128 -6.98 -10.55 9.64
CA LYS A 128 -7.37 -9.93 8.38
C LYS A 128 -8.77 -10.38 8.01
N MET A 129 -9.55 -9.47 7.48
CA MET A 129 -10.90 -9.74 6.98
C MET A 129 -11.18 -9.01 5.68
N PRO A 130 -12.14 -9.48 4.89
CA PRO A 130 -12.61 -8.75 3.71
C PRO A 130 -13.06 -7.34 4.07
N MET A 131 -12.50 -6.33 3.40
CA MET A 131 -12.88 -4.95 3.68
C MET A 131 -12.72 -4.03 2.45
N PRO A 132 -13.64 -3.07 2.25
CA PRO A 132 -13.46 -2.04 1.24
C PRO A 132 -12.40 -1.02 1.67
N ILE A 133 -11.47 -0.70 0.77
CA ILE A 133 -10.34 0.18 1.06
C ILE A 133 -10.78 1.60 1.42
N ASN A 134 -11.83 2.12 0.75
CA ASN A 134 -12.36 3.46 0.98
C ASN A 134 -12.89 3.66 2.42
N ARG A 135 -13.28 2.57 3.11
CA ARG A 135 -13.64 2.62 4.54
C ARG A 135 -12.44 3.03 5.39
N ALA A 136 -11.26 2.47 5.13
CA ALA A 136 -10.04 2.82 5.86
C ALA A 136 -9.60 4.27 5.57
N VAL A 137 -9.70 4.71 4.30
CA VAL A 137 -9.41 6.09 3.92
C VAL A 137 -10.32 7.07 4.68
N ASN A 138 -11.63 6.86 4.64
CA ASN A 138 -12.61 7.72 5.32
C ASN A 138 -12.39 7.76 6.84
N ASN A 139 -12.05 6.64 7.45
CA ASN A 139 -11.73 6.58 8.89
C ASN A 139 -10.45 7.34 9.21
N ALA A 140 -9.37 7.14 8.46
CA ALA A 140 -8.11 7.87 8.63
C ALA A 140 -8.30 9.38 8.49
N MET A 141 -9.10 9.82 7.51
CA MET A 141 -9.47 11.24 7.34
C MET A 141 -10.20 11.80 8.55
N ARG A 142 -11.12 11.04 9.17
CA ARG A 142 -11.79 11.46 10.41
C ARG A 142 -10.82 11.60 11.57
N LEU A 143 -9.89 10.65 11.72
CA LEU A 143 -8.86 10.68 12.76
C LEU A 143 -7.89 11.86 12.56
N ALA A 144 -7.50 12.13 11.32
CA ALA A 144 -6.62 13.25 10.97
C ALA A 144 -7.28 14.63 11.13
N LYS A 145 -8.62 14.72 11.24
CA LYS A 145 -9.40 15.97 11.21
C LYS A 145 -8.88 17.06 12.15
N THR A 146 -8.45 16.69 13.34
CA THR A 146 -7.93 17.64 14.34
C THR A 146 -6.60 18.24 13.91
N THR A 147 -5.70 17.44 13.36
CA THR A 147 -4.39 17.86 12.83
C THR A 147 -4.58 18.71 11.58
N LEU A 148 -5.47 18.29 10.68
CA LEU A 148 -5.80 18.98 9.45
C LEU A 148 -6.43 20.35 9.68
N ARG A 149 -7.30 20.49 10.69
CA ARG A 149 -7.90 21.79 11.05
C ARG A 149 -6.91 22.82 11.60
N LYS A 150 -5.81 22.36 12.19
CA LYS A 150 -4.74 23.24 12.70
C LYS A 150 -3.79 23.68 11.58
N SER A 151 -3.72 22.94 10.51
CA SER A 151 -2.96 23.26 9.30
C SER A 151 -3.88 23.95 8.29
N SER A 152 -3.38 24.95 7.56
CA SER A 152 -4.11 25.63 6.49
C SER A 152 -4.00 24.85 5.16
N VAL A 153 -4.17 23.52 5.22
CA VAL A 153 -4.00 22.62 4.07
C VAL A 153 -5.38 22.20 3.53
N ASN A 154 -5.57 22.31 2.23
CA ASN A 154 -6.73 21.78 1.54
C ASN A 154 -6.55 20.31 1.21
N ILE A 155 -7.62 19.52 1.29
CA ILE A 155 -7.58 18.10 0.96
C ILE A 155 -8.63 17.82 -0.11
N ASP A 156 -8.16 17.24 -1.21
CA ASP A 156 -8.99 16.77 -2.31
C ASP A 156 -9.08 15.24 -2.26
N LEU A 157 -10.30 14.69 -2.24
CA LEU A 157 -10.57 13.25 -2.18
C LEU A 157 -11.14 12.78 -3.52
N ASN A 158 -10.40 11.93 -4.21
CA ASN A 158 -10.78 11.29 -5.47
C ASN A 158 -10.85 9.77 -5.25
N LEU A 159 -11.91 9.32 -4.58
CA LEU A 159 -12.08 7.91 -4.24
C LEU A 159 -12.94 7.23 -5.32
N GLU A 160 -12.36 6.24 -6.01
CA GLU A 160 -13.07 5.43 -6.98
C GLU A 160 -14.11 4.56 -6.26
N ASP A 161 -15.34 4.56 -6.76
CA ASP A 161 -16.42 3.71 -6.25
C ASP A 161 -16.22 2.25 -6.70
N ASP A 162 -16.87 1.33 -6.01
CA ASP A 162 -16.93 -0.12 -6.35
C ASP A 162 -15.57 -0.83 -6.47
N LEU A 163 -14.56 -0.36 -5.74
CA LEU A 163 -13.28 -1.03 -5.67
C LEU A 163 -13.40 -2.43 -5.05
N PRO A 164 -12.68 -3.44 -5.61
CA PRO A 164 -12.70 -4.78 -5.06
C PRO A 164 -12.16 -4.80 -3.62
N PRO A 165 -12.76 -5.64 -2.73
CA PRO A 165 -12.32 -5.73 -1.35
C PRO A 165 -10.93 -6.32 -1.23
N ILE A 166 -10.19 -5.86 -0.21
CA ILE A 166 -8.90 -6.43 0.20
C ILE A 166 -9.05 -7.34 1.40
N ASN A 167 -8.12 -8.29 1.58
CA ASN A 167 -7.99 -9.03 2.84
C ASN A 167 -7.07 -8.26 3.78
N GLY A 168 -7.64 -7.43 4.64
CA GLY A 168 -6.89 -6.50 5.45
C GLY A 168 -7.38 -6.35 6.88
N ASN A 169 -6.50 -5.81 7.71
CA ASN A 169 -6.85 -5.31 9.03
C ASN A 169 -7.12 -3.81 8.95
N LEU A 170 -8.33 -3.41 9.28
CA LEU A 170 -8.78 -2.02 9.16
C LEU A 170 -7.86 -1.03 9.90
N GLN A 171 -7.49 -1.35 11.14
CA GLN A 171 -6.65 -0.49 11.96
C GLN A 171 -5.23 -0.32 11.38
N SER A 172 -4.67 -1.40 10.83
CA SER A 172 -3.37 -1.36 10.18
C SER A 172 -3.37 -0.47 8.93
N ILE A 173 -4.41 -0.57 8.11
CA ILE A 173 -4.53 0.26 6.90
C ILE A 173 -4.79 1.73 7.27
N GLU A 174 -5.66 1.99 8.25
CA GLU A 174 -5.86 3.34 8.82
C GLU A 174 -4.54 3.96 9.31
N GLN A 175 -3.72 3.16 9.99
CA GLN A 175 -2.41 3.60 10.48
C GLN A 175 -1.44 3.97 9.35
N ILE A 176 -1.39 3.17 8.28
CA ILE A 176 -0.58 3.47 7.09
C ILE A 176 -1.00 4.83 6.51
N ILE A 177 -2.30 5.00 6.25
CA ILE A 177 -2.85 6.21 5.65
C ILE A 177 -2.59 7.42 6.57
N LEU A 178 -2.84 7.29 7.87
CA LEU A 178 -2.65 8.35 8.85
C LEU A 178 -1.19 8.81 8.92
N ASN A 179 -0.24 7.87 8.93
CA ASN A 179 1.19 8.18 8.95
C ASN A 179 1.61 8.99 7.71
N ILE A 180 1.14 8.58 6.52
CA ILE A 180 1.47 9.28 5.27
C ILE A 180 0.80 10.66 5.24
N LEU A 181 -0.47 10.78 5.65
CA LEU A 181 -1.19 12.05 5.72
C LEU A 181 -0.51 13.04 6.70
N ILE A 182 -0.11 12.58 7.88
CA ILE A 182 0.59 13.44 8.85
C ILE A 182 1.92 13.92 8.28
N ASN A 183 2.66 13.05 7.60
CA ASN A 183 3.92 13.43 6.94
C ASN A 183 3.70 14.47 5.86
N ALA A 184 2.64 14.31 5.04
CA ALA A 184 2.24 15.26 4.01
C ALA A 184 1.90 16.63 4.59
N VAL A 185 1.05 16.68 5.65
CA VAL A 185 0.73 17.93 6.35
C VAL A 185 1.98 18.62 6.89
N GLN A 186 2.89 17.86 7.48
CA GLN A 186 4.13 18.39 8.04
C GLN A 186 5.16 18.80 6.98
N ALA A 187 5.04 18.32 5.73
CA ALA A 187 5.91 18.72 4.64
C ALA A 187 5.49 20.06 4.02
N ILE A 188 4.28 20.51 4.29
CA ILE A 188 3.73 21.75 3.75
C ILE A 188 4.00 22.90 4.71
N ASP A 189 4.80 23.88 4.27
CA ASP A 189 5.21 25.07 5.03
C ASP A 189 4.66 26.38 4.47
N HIS A 190 3.76 26.30 3.48
CA HIS A 190 3.17 27.44 2.80
C HIS A 190 1.63 27.44 2.84
N LYS A 191 1.02 28.61 2.60
CA LYS A 191 -0.43 28.83 2.74
C LYS A 191 -1.31 28.18 1.65
N GLN A 192 -0.71 27.72 0.56
CA GLN A 192 -1.41 27.07 -0.57
C GLN A 192 -1.19 25.56 -0.53
N GLY A 193 -1.17 24.97 0.67
CA GLY A 193 -1.01 23.54 0.85
C GLY A 193 -2.18 22.74 0.30
N VAL A 194 -1.88 21.75 -0.52
CA VAL A 194 -2.86 20.79 -1.07
C VAL A 194 -2.35 19.38 -0.86
N ILE A 195 -3.24 18.52 -0.40
CA ILE A 195 -3.02 17.08 -0.35
C ILE A 195 -4.15 16.44 -1.15
N GLU A 196 -3.79 15.66 -2.15
CA GLU A 196 -4.72 14.87 -2.94
C GLU A 196 -4.65 13.41 -2.49
N VAL A 197 -5.81 12.80 -2.21
CA VAL A 197 -5.93 11.38 -1.84
C VAL A 197 -6.78 10.69 -2.90
N THR A 198 -6.17 9.77 -3.62
CA THR A 198 -6.82 9.02 -4.70
C THR A 198 -6.81 7.54 -4.38
N THR A 199 -7.91 6.86 -4.62
CA THR A 199 -7.96 5.39 -4.64
C THR A 199 -8.36 4.90 -6.02
N GLY A 200 -7.88 3.73 -6.41
CA GLY A 200 -8.22 3.14 -7.69
C GLY A 200 -7.83 1.68 -7.77
N PHE A 201 -8.19 1.04 -8.88
CA PHE A 201 -7.88 -0.36 -9.16
C PHE A 201 -6.93 -0.49 -10.35
N GLN A 202 -5.84 -1.22 -10.15
CA GLN A 202 -4.89 -1.56 -11.20
C GLN A 202 -5.21 -2.97 -11.73
N VAL A 203 -5.96 -3.02 -12.81
CA VAL A 203 -6.45 -4.27 -13.43
C VAL A 203 -5.31 -5.23 -13.76
N LYS A 204 -4.20 -4.71 -14.31
CA LYS A 204 -3.05 -5.53 -14.74
C LYS A 204 -2.50 -6.44 -13.64
N ASP A 205 -2.48 -5.96 -12.41
CA ASP A 205 -1.85 -6.64 -11.28
C ASP A 205 -2.88 -7.10 -10.23
N GLY A 206 -4.19 -6.89 -10.46
CA GLY A 206 -5.25 -7.24 -9.52
C GLY A 206 -5.13 -6.55 -8.16
N ARG A 207 -4.63 -5.31 -8.13
CA ARG A 207 -4.35 -4.57 -6.90
C ARG A 207 -5.15 -3.29 -6.80
N VAL A 208 -5.64 -2.96 -5.63
CA VAL A 208 -6.09 -1.61 -5.33
C VAL A 208 -4.91 -0.75 -4.92
N PHE A 209 -4.97 0.54 -5.21
CA PHE A 209 -3.97 1.49 -4.75
C PHE A 209 -4.59 2.63 -3.95
N ILE A 210 -3.79 3.19 -3.06
CA ILE A 210 -4.04 4.45 -2.36
C ILE A 210 -2.86 5.35 -2.70
N ASN A 211 -3.13 6.47 -3.35
CA ASN A 211 -2.14 7.49 -3.62
C ASN A 211 -2.40 8.71 -2.75
N ILE A 212 -1.37 9.24 -2.11
CA ILE A 212 -1.41 10.46 -1.30
C ILE A 212 -0.30 11.37 -1.82
N ASN A 213 -0.71 12.45 -2.45
CA ASN A 213 0.14 13.40 -3.12
C ASN A 213 0.08 14.76 -2.41
N ASP A 214 1.23 15.29 -1.98
CA ASP A 214 1.37 16.60 -1.36
C ASP A 214 2.18 17.56 -2.24
N ASN A 215 1.93 18.86 -2.11
CA ASN A 215 2.70 19.91 -2.75
C ASN A 215 3.71 20.58 -1.80
N GLY A 216 4.21 19.85 -0.79
CA GLY A 216 5.13 20.35 0.20
C GLY A 216 6.59 20.45 -0.27
N LYS A 217 7.51 20.51 0.69
CA LYS A 217 8.96 20.66 0.45
C LYS A 217 9.63 19.47 -0.27
N GLY A 218 8.95 18.33 -0.37
CA GLY A 218 9.52 17.10 -0.89
C GLY A 218 10.56 16.47 0.03
N ILE A 219 11.18 15.38 -0.43
CA ILE A 219 12.21 14.63 0.31
C ILE A 219 13.57 14.89 -0.35
N SER A 220 14.58 15.16 0.46
CA SER A 220 15.94 15.36 -0.06
C SER A 220 16.51 14.05 -0.62
N THR A 221 17.35 14.15 -1.66
CA THR A 221 18.00 12.98 -2.28
C THR A 221 18.85 12.17 -1.29
N ALA A 222 19.44 12.82 -0.29
CA ALA A 222 20.24 12.16 0.74
C ALA A 222 19.41 11.25 1.68
N LEU A 223 18.12 11.52 1.80
CA LEU A 223 17.19 10.74 2.64
C LEU A 223 16.34 9.75 1.85
N ALA A 224 16.15 9.97 0.56
CA ALA A 224 15.23 9.20 -0.27
C ALA A 224 15.43 7.68 -0.13
N ASP A 225 16.66 7.20 -0.22
CA ASP A 225 16.98 5.76 -0.13
C ASP A 225 16.80 5.17 1.28
N LYS A 226 16.56 6.01 2.29
CA LYS A 226 16.57 5.62 3.70
C LYS A 226 15.26 5.93 4.44
N ILE A 227 14.26 6.50 3.77
CA ILE A 227 13.03 6.98 4.44
C ILE A 227 12.21 5.88 5.12
N PHE A 228 12.35 4.63 4.68
CA PHE A 228 11.70 3.47 5.29
C PHE A 228 12.54 2.81 6.40
N LEU A 229 13.77 3.30 6.66
CA LEU A 229 14.55 2.81 7.79
C LEU A 229 14.06 3.46 9.09
N PRO A 230 14.05 2.71 10.21
CA PRO A 230 13.67 3.27 11.50
C PRO A 230 14.56 4.42 11.94
N PHE A 231 13.97 5.40 12.64
CA PHE A 231 14.64 6.57 13.20
C PHE A 231 15.22 7.55 12.18
N VAL A 232 14.95 7.36 10.89
CA VAL A 232 15.34 8.30 9.84
C VAL A 232 14.30 9.40 9.76
N THR A 233 14.71 10.63 10.02
CA THR A 233 13.86 11.84 9.97
C THR A 233 14.71 13.10 9.84
N ASP A 234 14.24 14.07 9.09
CA ASP A 234 14.76 15.44 9.06
C ASP A 234 14.10 16.35 10.09
N LYS A 235 13.12 15.83 10.87
CA LYS A 235 12.28 16.57 11.82
C LYS A 235 12.60 16.26 13.28
N GLN A 236 13.84 15.89 13.62
CA GLN A 236 14.22 15.56 15.01
C GLN A 236 13.91 16.69 15.98
N ASN A 237 14.15 17.94 15.60
CA ASN A 237 13.88 19.12 16.42
C ASN A 237 12.37 19.43 16.59
N GLU A 238 11.52 18.91 15.68
CA GLU A 238 10.06 19.10 15.67
C GLU A 238 9.30 17.92 16.31
N GLY A 239 10.01 16.97 16.92
CA GLY A 239 9.42 15.81 17.58
C GLY A 239 9.06 14.66 16.63
N GLY A 240 9.66 14.62 15.46
CA GLY A 240 9.56 13.49 14.52
C GLY A 240 10.34 12.28 15.04
N THR A 241 9.68 11.13 15.23
CA THR A 241 10.30 9.90 15.74
C THR A 241 11.05 9.10 14.68
N GLY A 242 10.79 9.37 13.40
CA GLY A 242 11.34 8.60 12.28
C GLY A 242 10.81 7.15 12.20
N LEU A 243 9.74 6.82 12.94
CA LEU A 243 9.14 5.47 12.96
C LEU A 243 7.91 5.34 12.05
N GLY A 244 7.23 6.42 11.71
CA GLY A 244 5.96 6.36 10.97
C GLY A 244 6.05 5.64 9.63
N LEU A 245 7.03 5.99 8.79
CA LEU A 245 7.19 5.36 7.46
C LEU A 245 7.73 3.92 7.55
N SER A 246 8.61 3.62 8.50
CA SER A 246 9.08 2.24 8.71
C SER A 246 7.96 1.31 9.21
N VAL A 247 7.08 1.81 10.08
CA VAL A 247 5.85 1.12 10.49
C VAL A 247 4.93 0.91 9.29
N SER A 248 4.70 1.94 8.49
CA SER A 248 3.86 1.82 7.28
C SER A 248 4.40 0.78 6.31
N TYR A 249 5.71 0.76 6.07
CA TYR A 249 6.36 -0.25 5.23
C TYR A 249 6.12 -1.68 5.76
N THR A 250 6.32 -1.91 7.07
CA THR A 250 6.09 -3.21 7.71
C THR A 250 4.63 -3.64 7.60
N LEU A 251 3.68 -2.73 7.86
CA LEU A 251 2.25 -3.02 7.75
C LEU A 251 1.83 -3.34 6.31
N VAL A 252 2.33 -2.59 5.33
CA VAL A 252 2.09 -2.86 3.90
C VAL A 252 2.61 -4.25 3.52
N LYS A 253 3.84 -4.59 3.92
CA LYS A 253 4.41 -5.93 3.67
C LYS A 253 3.63 -7.03 4.37
N ALA A 254 3.17 -6.82 5.61
CA ALA A 254 2.29 -7.75 6.32
C ALA A 254 0.96 -7.99 5.57
N HIS A 255 0.50 -7.05 4.76
CA HIS A 255 -0.65 -7.18 3.87
C HIS A 255 -0.29 -7.66 2.45
N GLN A 256 0.95 -8.14 2.24
CA GLN A 256 1.45 -8.58 0.93
C GLN A 256 1.39 -7.46 -0.13
N GLY A 257 1.41 -6.22 0.32
CA GLY A 257 1.37 -5.03 -0.51
C GLY A 257 2.75 -4.47 -0.85
N GLU A 258 2.72 -3.36 -1.54
CA GLU A 258 3.88 -2.59 -1.94
C GLU A 258 3.65 -1.12 -1.61
N ILE A 259 4.69 -0.42 -1.20
CA ILE A 259 4.69 1.03 -1.03
C ILE A 259 5.82 1.64 -1.84
N SER A 260 5.48 2.63 -2.64
CA SER A 260 6.41 3.41 -3.45
C SER A 260 6.20 4.89 -3.24
N PHE A 261 7.16 5.70 -3.69
CA PHE A 261 7.03 7.15 -3.67
C PHE A 261 7.75 7.78 -4.86
N ASP A 262 7.25 8.93 -5.28
CA ASP A 262 7.91 9.86 -6.19
C ASP A 262 8.02 11.21 -5.48
N THR A 263 9.21 11.82 -5.50
CA THR A 263 9.46 13.06 -4.80
C THR A 263 10.38 13.98 -5.60
N ARG A 264 10.08 15.27 -5.53
CA ARG A 264 10.94 16.32 -6.09
C ARG A 264 11.14 17.39 -5.05
N PRO A 265 12.38 17.66 -4.63
CA PRO A 265 12.68 18.75 -3.69
C PRO A 265 12.02 20.06 -4.13
N GLY A 266 11.24 20.68 -3.23
CA GLY A 266 10.47 21.90 -3.48
C GLY A 266 9.19 21.75 -4.32
N ARG A 267 8.77 20.50 -4.67
CA ARG A 267 7.56 20.24 -5.45
C ARG A 267 6.60 19.23 -4.83
N GLY A 268 6.97 18.67 -3.66
CA GLY A 268 6.14 17.72 -2.93
C GLY A 268 6.53 16.27 -3.10
N THR A 269 5.70 15.39 -2.55
CA THR A 269 5.88 13.94 -2.56
C THR A 269 4.56 13.24 -2.84
N SER A 270 4.61 12.21 -3.66
CA SER A 270 3.51 11.29 -3.94
C SER A 270 3.85 9.92 -3.39
N PHE A 271 3.11 9.45 -2.39
CA PHE A 271 3.20 8.09 -1.88
C PHE A 271 2.09 7.23 -2.46
N THR A 272 2.43 6.04 -2.95
CA THR A 272 1.46 5.07 -3.44
C THR A 272 1.59 3.74 -2.70
N VAL A 273 0.49 3.27 -2.14
CA VAL A 273 0.38 1.96 -1.47
C VAL A 273 -0.48 1.05 -2.34
N TYR A 274 0.06 -0.08 -2.75
CA TYR A 274 -0.64 -1.13 -3.50
C TYR A 274 -0.96 -2.28 -2.57
N LEU A 275 -2.20 -2.76 -2.61
CA LEU A 275 -2.67 -3.87 -1.79
C LEU A 275 -3.36 -4.91 -2.68
N PRO A 276 -3.05 -6.21 -2.50
CA PRO A 276 -3.73 -7.26 -3.26
C PRO A 276 -5.20 -7.30 -2.85
N THR A 277 -6.06 -7.44 -3.86
CA THR A 277 -7.48 -7.61 -3.62
C THR A 277 -7.82 -9.04 -3.19
N LEU A 278 -9.03 -9.22 -2.65
CA LEU A 278 -9.62 -10.54 -2.44
C LEU A 278 -10.17 -11.15 -3.74
N LEU A 279 -10.17 -10.39 -4.79
CA LEU A 279 -10.17 -11.02 -6.10
C LEU A 279 -9.01 -11.99 -6.06
N ASN A 280 -9.35 -13.26 -5.97
CA ASN A 280 -8.46 -14.37 -5.69
C ASN A 280 -7.09 -14.11 -6.31
N ARG A 281 -6.00 -14.54 -5.67
CA ARG A 281 -4.72 -14.79 -6.34
C ARG A 281 -4.86 -15.70 -7.55
N GLU A 282 -6.07 -16.12 -7.81
CA GLU A 282 -6.66 -16.92 -8.86
C GLU A 282 -7.86 -16.21 -9.53
N ALA A 283 -7.91 -14.88 -9.63
CA ALA A 283 -8.78 -14.30 -10.64
C ALA A 283 -8.31 -14.90 -11.97
N ALA A 284 -9.13 -15.81 -12.51
CA ALA A 284 -8.73 -16.55 -13.69
C ALA A 284 -8.40 -15.55 -14.80
N ARG A 285 -7.25 -15.74 -15.40
CA ARG A 285 -6.80 -14.92 -16.52
C ARG A 285 -7.48 -15.41 -17.78
N ILE A 286 -8.21 -14.52 -18.42
CA ILE A 286 -8.95 -14.84 -19.64
C ILE A 286 -8.34 -14.07 -20.80
N LEU A 287 -8.04 -14.74 -21.89
CA LEU A 287 -7.66 -14.12 -23.16
C LEU A 287 -8.84 -14.21 -24.13
N VAL A 288 -9.37 -13.05 -24.54
CA VAL A 288 -10.44 -12.95 -25.53
C VAL A 288 -9.84 -12.69 -26.90
N VAL A 289 -10.13 -13.57 -27.87
CA VAL A 289 -9.61 -13.49 -29.24
C VAL A 289 -10.76 -13.50 -30.25
N ASP A 290 -10.96 -12.37 -30.88
CA ASP A 290 -12.01 -12.15 -31.89
C ASP A 290 -11.56 -11.00 -32.82
N ASP A 291 -11.84 -11.03 -34.10
CA ASP A 291 -11.45 -9.94 -35.00
C ASP A 291 -12.42 -8.75 -34.94
N ASP A 292 -13.65 -8.94 -34.45
CA ASP A 292 -14.64 -7.88 -34.26
C ASP A 292 -14.39 -7.13 -32.95
N VAL A 293 -14.01 -5.85 -33.10
CA VAL A 293 -13.75 -4.94 -31.93
C VAL A 293 -14.98 -4.81 -31.04
N SER A 294 -16.18 -4.81 -31.60
CA SER A 294 -17.44 -4.64 -30.83
C SER A 294 -17.72 -5.88 -29.99
N ILE A 295 -17.47 -7.08 -30.53
CA ILE A 295 -17.63 -8.33 -29.80
C ILE A 295 -16.59 -8.42 -28.69
N ARG A 296 -15.32 -8.10 -28.97
CA ARG A 296 -14.27 -8.08 -27.93
C ARG A 296 -14.63 -7.12 -26.80
N GLY A 297 -15.06 -5.88 -27.14
CA GLY A 297 -15.45 -4.89 -26.15
C GLY A 297 -16.60 -5.37 -25.27
N LEU A 298 -17.63 -5.98 -25.85
CA LEU A 298 -18.77 -6.53 -25.12
C LEU A 298 -18.36 -7.66 -24.16
N LEU A 299 -17.50 -8.58 -24.61
CA LEU A 299 -17.01 -9.68 -23.79
C LEU A 299 -16.13 -9.19 -22.65
N ILE A 300 -15.25 -8.23 -22.91
CA ILE A 300 -14.38 -7.63 -21.88
C ILE A 300 -15.23 -6.93 -20.83
N GLU A 301 -16.21 -6.11 -21.22
CA GLU A 301 -17.10 -5.42 -20.29
C GLU A 301 -17.85 -6.43 -19.41
N ALA A 302 -18.42 -7.48 -20.00
CA ALA A 302 -19.14 -8.50 -19.25
C ALA A 302 -18.25 -9.29 -18.29
N LEU A 303 -17.03 -9.63 -18.68
CA LEU A 303 -16.09 -10.41 -17.90
C LEU A 303 -15.39 -9.59 -16.81
N THR A 304 -15.21 -8.30 -17.02
CA THR A 304 -14.62 -7.39 -16.03
C THR A 304 -15.66 -6.81 -15.07
N PHE A 305 -16.95 -7.00 -15.37
CA PHE A 305 -18.03 -6.61 -14.47
C PHE A 305 -17.84 -7.26 -13.08
N ASN A 306 -17.87 -6.49 -12.02
CA ASN A 306 -17.55 -6.91 -10.65
C ASN A 306 -16.11 -7.42 -10.43
N HIS A 307 -15.17 -7.12 -11.35
CA HIS A 307 -13.74 -7.47 -11.23
C HIS A 307 -13.48 -8.96 -10.95
N GLN A 308 -14.29 -9.86 -11.53
CA GLN A 308 -14.16 -11.31 -11.31
C GLN A 308 -12.97 -11.93 -12.03
N TYR A 309 -12.58 -11.38 -13.21
CA TYR A 309 -11.55 -11.94 -14.08
C TYR A 309 -10.52 -10.88 -14.49
N LEU A 310 -9.29 -11.32 -14.72
CA LEU A 310 -8.27 -10.52 -15.42
C LEU A 310 -8.39 -10.84 -16.90
N VAL A 311 -8.73 -9.84 -17.73
CA VAL A 311 -9.01 -10.06 -19.15
C VAL A 311 -8.01 -9.31 -20.01
N GLU A 312 -7.38 -10.03 -20.96
CA GLU A 312 -6.66 -9.44 -22.09
C GLU A 312 -7.36 -9.79 -23.39
N GLU A 313 -7.12 -8.99 -24.42
CA GLU A 313 -7.69 -9.21 -25.76
C GLU A 313 -6.61 -9.45 -26.80
N ALA A 314 -6.98 -10.13 -27.89
CA ALA A 314 -6.20 -10.22 -29.12
C ALA A 314 -7.14 -10.10 -30.33
N SER A 315 -6.67 -9.47 -31.39
CA SER A 315 -7.45 -9.19 -32.59
C SER A 315 -7.31 -10.27 -33.69
N ASN A 316 -6.38 -11.21 -33.55
CA ASN A 316 -6.10 -12.27 -34.50
C ASN A 316 -5.31 -13.41 -33.85
N GLY A 317 -5.14 -14.51 -34.56
CA GLY A 317 -4.43 -15.71 -34.09
C GLY A 317 -2.94 -15.49 -33.82
N ILE A 318 -2.28 -14.57 -34.52
CA ILE A 318 -0.85 -14.26 -34.32
C ILE A 318 -0.67 -13.55 -32.97
N GLU A 319 -1.45 -12.52 -32.72
CA GLU A 319 -1.42 -11.80 -31.43
C GLU A 319 -1.79 -12.74 -30.27
N ALA A 320 -2.80 -13.58 -30.46
CA ALA A 320 -3.19 -14.60 -29.49
C ALA A 320 -2.01 -15.54 -29.18
N SER A 321 -1.29 -16.04 -30.17
CA SER A 321 -0.14 -16.94 -29.96
C SER A 321 0.98 -16.31 -29.15
N ILE A 322 1.26 -15.01 -29.33
CA ILE A 322 2.23 -14.25 -28.56
C ILE A 322 1.75 -14.14 -27.09
N LYS A 323 0.47 -13.78 -26.88
CA LYS A 323 -0.11 -13.60 -25.56
C LYS A 323 -0.27 -14.91 -24.79
N LEU A 324 -0.49 -16.03 -25.45
CA LEU A 324 -0.47 -17.36 -24.82
C LEU A 324 0.86 -17.64 -24.10
N GLY A 325 1.99 -17.21 -24.68
CA GLY A 325 3.31 -17.36 -24.09
C GLY A 325 3.61 -16.36 -22.94
N THR A 326 3.14 -15.13 -23.08
CA THR A 326 3.48 -14.01 -22.15
C THR A 326 2.47 -13.83 -21.04
N TYR A 327 1.17 -13.86 -21.36
CA TYR A 327 0.08 -13.65 -20.40
C TYR A 327 -0.29 -14.93 -19.66
N ARG A 328 -0.17 -16.11 -20.31
CA ARG A 328 -0.52 -17.44 -19.77
C ARG A 328 -1.94 -17.45 -19.19
N PRO A 329 -2.97 -17.34 -20.03
CA PRO A 329 -4.36 -17.35 -19.58
C PRO A 329 -4.75 -18.72 -19.01
N ASP A 330 -5.68 -18.70 -18.06
CA ASP A 330 -6.32 -19.91 -17.52
C ASP A 330 -7.46 -20.37 -18.44
N LEU A 331 -8.07 -19.43 -19.20
CA LEU A 331 -9.08 -19.69 -20.21
C LEU A 331 -8.81 -18.83 -21.45
N LEU A 332 -8.85 -19.46 -22.61
CA LEU A 332 -8.87 -18.81 -23.92
C LEU A 332 -10.30 -18.82 -24.47
N ILE A 333 -10.86 -17.65 -24.78
CA ILE A 333 -12.09 -17.49 -25.57
C ILE A 333 -11.65 -17.15 -26.98
N LEU A 334 -11.95 -18.02 -27.96
CA LEU A 334 -11.37 -17.98 -29.31
C LEU A 334 -12.43 -18.04 -30.38
N ASP A 335 -12.51 -17.01 -31.22
CA ASP A 335 -13.24 -17.10 -32.46
C ASP A 335 -12.51 -18.01 -33.46
N ILE A 336 -13.26 -18.87 -34.14
CA ILE A 336 -12.71 -19.76 -35.17
C ILE A 336 -12.49 -19.04 -36.50
N PHE A 337 -13.33 -18.05 -36.81
CA PHE A 337 -13.33 -17.42 -38.14
C PHE A 337 -12.69 -16.03 -38.05
N MET A 338 -11.39 -15.98 -38.06
CA MET A 338 -10.61 -14.74 -38.06
C MET A 338 -9.72 -14.66 -39.33
N PRO A 339 -9.39 -13.45 -39.82
CA PRO A 339 -8.42 -13.25 -40.87
C PRO A 339 -6.98 -13.60 -40.43
N GLU A 340 -6.08 -13.81 -41.40
CA GLU A 340 -4.67 -14.14 -41.24
C GLU A 340 -4.43 -15.54 -40.65
N MET A 341 -4.33 -15.70 -39.35
CA MET A 341 -4.24 -16.97 -38.64
C MET A 341 -5.58 -17.28 -38.01
N ASP A 342 -6.26 -18.32 -38.47
CA ASP A 342 -7.58 -18.70 -37.98
C ASP A 342 -7.54 -19.42 -36.61
N GLY A 343 -8.70 -19.52 -35.94
CA GLY A 343 -8.77 -20.13 -34.61
C GLY A 343 -8.42 -21.63 -34.63
N LEU A 344 -8.61 -22.36 -35.75
CA LEU A 344 -8.20 -23.77 -35.84
C LEU A 344 -6.68 -23.93 -35.83
N GLU A 345 -5.94 -23.00 -36.46
CA GLU A 345 -4.47 -22.99 -36.42
C GLU A 345 -3.97 -22.68 -34.99
N VAL A 346 -4.62 -21.78 -34.27
CA VAL A 346 -4.34 -21.52 -32.85
C VAL A 346 -4.58 -22.79 -32.00
N CYS A 347 -5.72 -23.50 -32.24
CA CYS A 347 -6.01 -24.77 -31.55
C CYS A 347 -4.94 -25.85 -31.82
N ARG A 348 -4.45 -25.97 -33.04
CA ARG A 348 -3.35 -26.90 -33.37
C ARG A 348 -2.06 -26.51 -32.66
N SER A 349 -1.75 -25.22 -32.61
CA SER A 349 -0.57 -24.70 -31.92
C SER A 349 -0.62 -25.02 -30.42
N ILE A 350 -1.77 -24.86 -29.77
CA ILE A 350 -1.98 -25.18 -28.36
C ILE A 350 -1.73 -26.67 -28.11
N ARG A 351 -2.28 -27.57 -28.94
CA ARG A 351 -2.10 -29.02 -28.77
C ARG A 351 -0.68 -29.49 -29.05
N SER A 352 0.08 -28.77 -29.89
CA SER A 352 1.48 -29.07 -30.15
C SER A 352 2.46 -28.63 -29.04
N GLU A 353 2.04 -27.73 -28.15
CA GLU A 353 2.88 -27.20 -27.08
C GLU A 353 2.52 -27.86 -25.72
N PRO A 354 3.38 -28.72 -25.16
CA PRO A 354 3.09 -29.45 -23.92
C PRO A 354 2.76 -28.55 -22.71
N LYS A 355 3.25 -27.32 -22.71
CA LYS A 355 2.99 -26.36 -21.62
C LYS A 355 1.59 -25.75 -21.66
N LEU A 356 0.88 -25.90 -22.78
CA LEU A 356 -0.47 -25.39 -23.00
C LEU A 356 -1.51 -26.53 -23.09
N SER A 357 -1.12 -27.78 -22.92
CA SER A 357 -2.00 -28.96 -23.06
C SER A 357 -3.23 -28.91 -22.14
N ASP A 358 -3.06 -28.38 -20.95
CA ASP A 358 -4.10 -28.33 -19.90
C ASP A 358 -4.89 -27.01 -19.90
N MET A 359 -4.57 -26.10 -20.82
CA MET A 359 -5.26 -24.82 -20.95
C MET A 359 -6.70 -25.03 -21.40
N LYS A 360 -7.63 -24.37 -20.71
CA LYS A 360 -9.06 -24.39 -21.03
C LYS A 360 -9.32 -23.49 -22.24
N VAL A 361 -10.10 -23.99 -23.18
CA VAL A 361 -10.41 -23.22 -24.39
C VAL A 361 -11.92 -23.28 -24.63
N MET A 362 -12.53 -22.11 -24.75
CA MET A 362 -13.92 -21.94 -25.20
C MET A 362 -13.92 -21.35 -26.61
N ILE A 363 -14.49 -22.07 -27.52
CA ILE A 363 -14.60 -21.68 -28.92
C ILE A 363 -15.87 -20.86 -29.14
N THR A 364 -15.75 -19.75 -29.83
CA THR A 364 -16.90 -18.96 -30.26
C THR A 364 -17.04 -19.03 -31.79
N THR A 365 -18.28 -19.06 -32.29
CA THR A 365 -18.53 -19.14 -33.72
C THR A 365 -19.87 -18.56 -34.13
N GLY A 366 -19.91 -17.87 -35.27
CA GLY A 366 -21.15 -17.51 -35.97
C GLY A 366 -21.71 -18.60 -36.87
N TYR A 367 -20.98 -19.73 -37.06
CA TYR A 367 -21.33 -20.81 -38.00
C TYR A 367 -21.26 -22.17 -37.31
N PRO A 368 -22.26 -22.55 -36.48
CA PRO A 368 -22.18 -23.74 -35.62
C PRO A 368 -22.18 -25.08 -36.40
N GLU A 369 -22.60 -25.10 -37.67
CA GLU A 369 -22.62 -26.31 -38.51
C GLU A 369 -21.42 -26.40 -39.48
N HIS A 370 -20.40 -25.52 -39.29
CA HIS A 370 -19.27 -25.51 -40.24
C HIS A 370 -18.30 -26.69 -39.99
N PRO A 371 -17.82 -27.41 -41.06
CA PRO A 371 -16.96 -28.60 -40.93
C PRO A 371 -15.66 -28.37 -40.14
N LYS A 372 -15.13 -27.15 -40.04
CA LYS A 372 -13.97 -26.82 -39.22
C LYS A 372 -14.18 -27.15 -37.73
N LEU A 373 -15.41 -27.08 -37.24
CA LEU A 373 -15.70 -27.40 -35.85
C LEU A 373 -15.53 -28.88 -35.53
N ASP A 374 -15.75 -29.77 -36.51
CA ASP A 374 -15.46 -31.20 -36.36
C ASP A 374 -13.96 -31.46 -36.14
N GLU A 375 -13.09 -30.65 -36.74
CA GLU A 375 -11.64 -30.73 -36.52
C GLU A 375 -11.27 -30.19 -35.12
N VAL A 376 -11.89 -29.10 -34.66
CA VAL A 376 -11.70 -28.52 -33.32
C VAL A 376 -12.08 -29.56 -32.25
N VAL A 377 -13.22 -30.23 -32.42
CA VAL A 377 -13.67 -31.30 -31.52
C VAL A 377 -12.70 -32.49 -31.55
N LYS A 378 -12.19 -32.89 -32.70
CA LYS A 378 -11.15 -33.94 -32.80
C LYS A 378 -9.86 -33.59 -32.10
N LEU A 379 -9.53 -32.30 -31.97
CA LEU A 379 -8.40 -31.82 -31.19
C LEU A 379 -8.69 -31.80 -29.66
N GLY A 380 -9.91 -32.17 -29.27
CA GLY A 380 -10.31 -32.24 -27.85
C GLY A 380 -10.82 -30.93 -27.25
N PHE A 381 -11.23 -29.95 -28.06
CA PHE A 381 -11.88 -28.73 -27.59
C PHE A 381 -13.39 -28.86 -27.78
N ASN A 382 -14.10 -29.09 -26.67
CA ASN A 382 -15.53 -29.43 -26.68
C ASN A 382 -16.44 -28.28 -26.26
N HIS A 383 -15.91 -27.21 -25.67
CA HIS A 383 -16.70 -26.04 -25.27
C HIS A 383 -16.87 -25.11 -26.47
N ILE A 384 -18.00 -25.23 -27.15
CA ILE A 384 -18.32 -24.43 -28.34
C ILE A 384 -19.57 -23.62 -28.07
N TYR A 385 -19.49 -22.32 -28.23
CA TYR A 385 -20.57 -21.38 -27.97
C TYR A 385 -20.93 -20.59 -29.26
N SER A 386 -22.21 -20.54 -29.59
CA SER A 386 -22.67 -19.91 -30.82
C SER A 386 -22.97 -18.42 -30.64
N LYS A 387 -22.55 -17.60 -31.59
CA LYS A 387 -22.99 -16.20 -31.73
C LYS A 387 -24.40 -16.14 -32.33
N PRO A 388 -25.32 -15.23 -31.89
CA PRO A 388 -25.15 -14.19 -30.88
C PRO A 388 -25.19 -14.74 -29.45
N PHE A 389 -24.49 -14.05 -28.51
CA PHE A 389 -24.37 -14.47 -27.13
C PHE A 389 -25.58 -14.05 -26.28
N ASP A 390 -26.13 -14.98 -25.45
CA ASP A 390 -26.75 -14.60 -24.20
C ASP A 390 -25.66 -14.40 -23.15
N MET A 391 -25.43 -13.15 -22.75
CA MET A 391 -24.31 -12.81 -21.88
C MET A 391 -24.39 -13.44 -20.49
N MET A 392 -25.61 -13.66 -19.96
CA MET A 392 -25.76 -14.29 -18.64
C MET A 392 -25.41 -15.79 -18.72
N GLU A 393 -25.87 -16.48 -19.76
CA GLU A 393 -25.54 -17.89 -19.98
C GLU A 393 -24.04 -18.04 -20.31
N PHE A 394 -23.50 -17.12 -21.11
CA PHE A 394 -22.09 -17.14 -21.50
C PHE A 394 -21.15 -17.04 -20.30
N VAL A 395 -21.38 -16.08 -19.40
CA VAL A 395 -20.58 -15.92 -18.17
C VAL A 395 -20.71 -17.14 -17.27
N LYS A 396 -21.91 -17.70 -17.15
CA LYS A 396 -22.16 -18.91 -16.35
C LYS A 396 -21.42 -20.14 -16.90
N GLU A 397 -21.33 -20.27 -18.23
CA GLU A 397 -20.55 -21.35 -18.87
C GLU A 397 -19.06 -21.19 -18.58
N ILE A 398 -18.55 -19.96 -18.61
CA ILE A 398 -17.16 -19.66 -18.24
C ILE A 398 -16.87 -20.06 -16.78
N GLU A 399 -17.76 -19.75 -15.85
CA GLU A 399 -17.65 -20.17 -14.45
C GLU A 399 -17.60 -21.70 -14.33
N THR A 400 -18.43 -22.41 -15.12
CA THR A 400 -18.44 -23.87 -15.16
C THR A 400 -17.12 -24.41 -15.69
N ILE A 401 -16.64 -23.91 -16.81
CA ILE A 401 -15.35 -24.32 -17.41
C ILE A 401 -14.19 -24.06 -16.43
N LEU A 402 -14.16 -22.91 -15.78
CA LEU A 402 -13.09 -22.57 -14.84
C LEU A 402 -13.13 -23.41 -13.55
N SER A 403 -14.30 -23.94 -13.16
CA SER A 403 -14.47 -24.79 -11.96
C SER A 403 -14.16 -26.27 -12.21
N GLU A 404 -14.11 -26.75 -13.44
CA GLU A 404 -13.71 -28.10 -13.80
C GLU A 404 -12.24 -28.31 -13.44
N HIS A 405 -11.92 -29.37 -12.67
CA HIS A 405 -10.55 -29.72 -12.25
C HIS A 405 -9.89 -30.70 -13.22
#